data_aced44f42fbac596306ad3b341bffadf
#
_entry.id   aced44f42fbac596306ad3b341bffadf
#
_cell.length_a   1.000
_cell.length_b   1.000
_cell.length_c   1.000
_cell.angle_alpha   90.00
_cell.angle_beta   90.00
_cell.angle_gamma   90.00
#
_symmetry.space_group_name_H-M   'P 1'
#
loop_
_entity.id
_entity.type
_entity.pdbx_description
1 polymer ?
#
loop_
_entity_poly.entity_id
_entity_poly.type
_entity_poly.pdbx_seq_one_letter_code
_entity_poly.pdbx_strand_id
1 'polypeptide(L)'
;MVIKNVGTRGPQLLPLFIALVLALTIGASKAKAQITDSLEVNIPFQFHAGNTKLPAGEYRIQMLEDSDLAIMEISSVDGSTSALFPVRQSEANSAPAKNELIFNKYGNRYFLAKLYEEGNASGSEVTESRYEKAISKEGVAAQEHVPAHRKMQQGK
;
A
#
# COMPACT_ATOMS: atom_id res chain seq x y z
N MET A 1 16.85 80.64 -21.45
CA MET A 1 17.58 79.37 -21.25
C MET A 1 16.57 78.37 -20.66
N VAL A 2 16.02 77.50 -21.51
CA VAL A 2 14.94 76.54 -21.15
C VAL A 2 15.58 75.16 -20.98
N ILE A 3 15.54 74.63 -19.76
CA ILE A 3 16.03 73.27 -19.47
C ILE A 3 14.83 72.33 -19.63
N LYS A 4 14.84 71.51 -20.67
CA LYS A 4 13.89 70.41 -20.91
C LYS A 4 14.20 69.25 -19.96
N ASN A 5 13.29 68.97 -19.05
CA ASN A 5 13.28 67.72 -18.28
C ASN A 5 12.91 66.55 -19.18
N VAL A 6 13.87 65.66 -19.41
CA VAL A 6 13.66 64.39 -20.06
C VAL A 6 13.28 63.40 -18.99
N GLY A 7 11.98 63.09 -18.85
CA GLY A 7 11.48 62.00 -18.01
C GLY A 7 11.85 60.63 -18.62
N THR A 8 12.80 59.97 -18.01
CA THR A 8 13.08 58.54 -18.28
C THR A 8 12.01 57.68 -17.65
N ARG A 9 11.06 57.21 -18.49
CA ARG A 9 10.15 56.13 -18.09
C ARG A 9 10.94 54.82 -18.30
N GLY A 10 11.43 54.24 -17.19
CA GLY A 10 12.00 52.90 -17.16
C GLY A 10 10.90 51.83 -17.36
N PRO A 11 11.20 50.70 -17.93
CA PRO A 11 10.20 49.68 -18.24
C PRO A 11 9.66 49.04 -16.97
N GLN A 12 8.37 49.22 -16.72
CA GLN A 12 7.62 48.61 -15.58
C GLN A 12 7.31 47.11 -15.81
N LEU A 13 8.19 46.38 -16.52
CA LEU A 13 7.96 44.95 -16.79
C LEU A 13 8.53 44.02 -15.72
N LEU A 14 9.40 44.53 -14.83
CA LEU A 14 10.05 43.73 -13.78
C LEU A 14 9.08 43.12 -12.76
N PRO A 15 8.04 43.83 -12.26
CA PRO A 15 7.13 43.22 -11.31
C PRO A 15 6.22 42.13 -11.92
N LEU A 16 5.95 42.19 -13.24
CA LEU A 16 5.12 41.17 -13.90
C LEU A 16 5.86 39.83 -14.04
N PHE A 17 7.18 39.84 -14.26
CA PHE A 17 8.00 38.65 -14.33
C PHE A 17 8.16 37.97 -12.98
N ILE A 18 8.29 38.73 -11.90
CA ILE A 18 8.40 38.20 -10.52
C ILE A 18 7.09 37.52 -10.11
N ALA A 19 5.93 38.10 -10.45
CA ALA A 19 4.63 37.49 -10.17
C ALA A 19 4.37 36.20 -10.96
N LEU A 20 4.88 36.10 -12.21
CA LEU A 20 4.73 34.89 -13.02
C LEU A 20 5.62 33.75 -12.52
N VAL A 21 6.84 34.04 -12.06
CA VAL A 21 7.75 33.02 -11.49
C VAL A 21 7.22 32.50 -10.15
N LEU A 22 6.61 33.36 -9.31
CA LEU A 22 6.01 32.93 -8.03
C LEU A 22 4.78 32.05 -8.22
N ALA A 23 4.01 32.23 -9.30
CA ALA A 23 2.83 31.41 -9.59
C ALA A 23 3.19 29.99 -10.09
N LEU A 24 4.38 29.77 -10.62
CA LEU A 24 4.84 28.47 -11.09
C LEU A 24 5.39 27.57 -9.98
N THR A 25 5.65 28.08 -8.78
CA THR A 25 6.17 27.29 -7.65
C THR A 25 5.10 26.69 -6.73
N ILE A 26 3.81 26.97 -6.95
CA ILE A 26 2.70 26.48 -6.11
C ILE A 26 2.11 25.15 -6.63
N GLY A 27 2.71 24.54 -7.64
CA GLY A 27 2.11 23.41 -8.38
C GLY A 27 2.65 22.01 -8.11
N ALA A 28 3.52 21.78 -7.15
CA ALA A 28 4.06 20.45 -6.90
C ALA A 28 3.71 19.92 -5.49
N SER A 29 2.46 20.03 -5.09
CA SER A 29 1.93 19.10 -4.09
C SER A 29 1.90 17.74 -4.78
N LYS A 30 2.89 16.89 -4.51
CA LYS A 30 2.78 15.45 -4.71
C LYS A 30 1.55 15.05 -3.90
N ALA A 31 0.40 14.91 -4.56
CA ALA A 31 -0.72 14.17 -4.01
C ALA A 31 -0.16 12.76 -3.80
N LYS A 32 0.31 12.48 -2.58
CA LYS A 32 0.40 11.11 -2.12
C LYS A 32 -1.04 10.63 -2.17
N ALA A 33 -1.35 9.80 -3.13
CA ALA A 33 -2.55 9.00 -3.07
C ALA A 33 -2.41 8.19 -1.77
N GLN A 34 -2.97 8.69 -0.69
CA GLN A 34 -3.15 7.94 0.53
C GLN A 34 -4.13 6.84 0.15
N ILE A 35 -3.61 5.64 -0.07
CA ILE A 35 -4.42 4.45 -0.15
C ILE A 35 -4.89 4.19 1.29
N THR A 36 -5.97 4.85 1.66
CA THR A 36 -6.64 4.67 2.95
C THR A 36 -7.55 3.44 2.91
N ASP A 37 -7.48 2.65 1.85
CA ASP A 37 -8.33 1.49 1.63
C ASP A 37 -7.73 0.29 2.36
N SER A 38 -8.44 -0.18 3.38
CA SER A 38 -8.16 -1.46 4.01
C SER A 38 -8.95 -2.57 3.32
N LEU A 39 -8.36 -3.75 3.21
CA LEU A 39 -9.05 -4.97 2.79
C LEU A 39 -9.63 -5.66 4.02
N GLU A 40 -10.89 -6.07 3.96
CA GLU A 40 -11.52 -6.94 4.95
C GLU A 40 -11.64 -8.36 4.36
N VAL A 41 -11.32 -9.35 5.18
CA VAL A 41 -11.26 -10.75 4.76
C VAL A 41 -11.69 -11.67 5.90
N ASN A 42 -12.50 -12.69 5.56
CA ASN A 42 -12.81 -13.78 6.49
C ASN A 42 -11.90 -14.98 6.16
N ILE A 43 -10.99 -15.30 7.07
CA ILE A 43 -10.02 -16.39 6.92
C ILE A 43 -10.52 -17.60 7.73
N PRO A 44 -10.94 -18.70 7.06
CA PRO A 44 -11.64 -19.80 7.73
C PRO A 44 -10.71 -20.80 8.44
N PHE A 45 -9.41 -20.53 8.48
CA PHE A 45 -8.41 -21.41 9.08
C PHE A 45 -7.37 -20.62 9.87
N GLN A 46 -6.68 -21.29 10.78
CA GLN A 46 -5.52 -20.75 11.49
C GLN A 46 -4.34 -20.62 10.52
N PHE A 47 -3.63 -19.50 10.58
CA PHE A 47 -2.56 -19.18 9.63
C PHE A 47 -1.40 -18.43 10.29
N HIS A 48 -0.32 -18.26 9.53
CA HIS A 48 0.82 -17.41 9.87
C HIS A 48 0.86 -16.20 8.95
N ALA A 49 1.04 -15.01 9.54
CA ALA A 49 1.39 -13.78 8.85
C ALA A 49 2.80 -13.37 9.31
N GLY A 50 3.79 -13.52 8.44
CA GLY A 50 5.19 -13.42 8.83
C GLY A 50 5.54 -14.42 9.94
N ASN A 51 5.99 -13.92 11.09
CA ASN A 51 6.35 -14.76 12.24
C ASN A 51 5.20 -14.99 13.23
N THR A 52 4.04 -14.38 13.02
CA THR A 52 2.92 -14.41 13.98
C THR A 52 1.87 -15.42 13.53
N LYS A 53 1.46 -16.28 14.47
CA LYS A 53 0.38 -17.25 14.27
C LYS A 53 -0.94 -16.62 14.70
N LEU A 54 -1.92 -16.65 13.81
CA LEU A 54 -3.23 -16.02 13.98
C LEU A 54 -4.36 -17.08 13.86
N PRO A 55 -5.44 -16.96 14.64
CA PRO A 55 -6.59 -17.87 14.54
C PRO A 55 -7.40 -17.62 13.26
N ALA A 56 -8.33 -18.51 12.96
CA ALA A 56 -9.39 -18.25 11.99
C ALA A 56 -10.25 -17.06 12.45
N GLY A 57 -10.75 -16.23 11.53
CA GLY A 57 -11.57 -15.07 11.89
C GLY A 57 -11.66 -14.02 10.80
N GLU A 58 -12.30 -12.89 11.15
CA GLU A 58 -12.40 -11.71 10.29
C GLU A 58 -11.25 -10.75 10.57
N TYR A 59 -10.57 -10.34 9.51
CA TYR A 59 -9.37 -9.52 9.58
C TYR A 59 -9.47 -8.31 8.67
N ARG A 60 -8.77 -7.24 9.07
CA ARG A 60 -8.47 -6.07 8.26
C ARG A 60 -6.98 -6.04 7.95
N ILE A 61 -6.66 -5.75 6.68
CA ILE A 61 -5.28 -5.64 6.21
C ILE A 61 -5.08 -4.25 5.62
N GLN A 62 -3.98 -3.61 5.99
CA GLN A 62 -3.61 -2.28 5.50
C GLN A 62 -2.10 -2.13 5.39
N MET A 63 -1.67 -1.21 4.52
CA MET A 63 -0.27 -0.79 4.45
C MET A 63 0.00 0.25 5.53
N LEU A 64 1.13 0.17 6.21
CA LEU A 64 1.59 1.21 7.13
C LEU A 64 2.32 2.31 6.36
N GLU A 65 1.78 3.53 6.39
CA GLU A 65 2.26 4.66 5.58
C GLU A 65 3.56 5.30 6.10
N ASP A 66 3.81 5.24 7.41
CA ASP A 66 4.92 5.95 8.07
C ASP A 66 6.23 5.15 8.16
N SER A 67 6.37 4.11 7.34
CA SER A 67 7.55 3.25 7.33
C SER A 67 8.37 3.43 6.06
N ASP A 68 9.67 3.65 6.19
CA ASP A 68 10.63 3.58 5.07
C ASP A 68 10.69 2.17 4.46
N LEU A 69 10.19 1.18 5.19
CA LEU A 69 10.02 -0.20 4.75
C LEU A 69 8.56 -0.44 4.38
N ALA A 70 8.32 -1.24 3.34
CA ALA A 70 6.98 -1.70 3.00
C ALA A 70 6.50 -2.70 4.06
N ILE A 71 5.77 -2.22 5.07
CA ILE A 71 5.20 -3.02 6.16
C ILE A 71 3.68 -3.04 6.02
N MET A 72 3.09 -4.21 6.12
CA MET A 72 1.65 -4.39 6.23
C MET A 72 1.27 -4.81 7.65
N GLU A 73 0.09 -4.38 8.05
CA GLU A 73 -0.59 -4.82 9.25
C GLU A 73 -1.80 -5.68 8.88
N ILE A 74 -1.96 -6.79 9.59
CA ILE A 74 -3.21 -7.55 9.66
C ILE A 74 -3.71 -7.53 11.09
N SER A 75 -4.96 -7.12 11.31
CA SER A 75 -5.58 -7.04 12.63
C SER A 75 -6.98 -7.66 12.59
N SER A 76 -7.34 -8.42 13.63
CA SER A 76 -8.71 -8.94 13.76
C SER A 76 -9.70 -7.79 13.91
N VAL A 77 -10.90 -7.94 13.38
CA VAL A 77 -11.93 -6.89 13.41
C VAL A 77 -12.32 -6.53 14.84
N ASP A 78 -12.26 -7.48 15.77
CA ASP A 78 -12.50 -7.28 17.20
C ASP A 78 -11.30 -6.68 17.96
N GLY A 79 -10.16 -6.49 17.29
CA GLY A 79 -8.94 -5.91 17.87
C GLY A 79 -8.17 -6.85 18.81
N SER A 80 -8.55 -8.12 18.91
CA SER A 80 -7.92 -9.07 19.86
C SER A 80 -6.52 -9.52 19.43
N THR A 81 -6.24 -9.56 18.13
CA THR A 81 -4.96 -10.01 17.58
C THR A 81 -4.51 -9.16 16.42
N SER A 82 -3.19 -8.98 16.28
CA SER A 82 -2.60 -8.32 15.11
C SER A 82 -1.22 -8.87 14.80
N ALA A 83 -0.74 -8.62 13.58
CA ALA A 83 0.61 -8.90 13.15
C ALA A 83 1.11 -7.85 12.17
N LEU A 84 2.41 -7.52 12.28
CA LEU A 84 3.13 -6.70 11.33
C LEU A 84 4.10 -7.58 10.55
N PHE A 85 4.17 -7.39 9.24
CA PHE A 85 5.08 -8.16 8.40
C PHE A 85 5.59 -7.35 7.21
N PRO A 86 6.87 -7.54 6.84
CA PRO A 86 7.43 -6.89 5.66
C PRO A 86 6.89 -7.54 4.38
N VAL A 87 6.64 -6.70 3.39
CA VAL A 87 6.23 -7.12 2.06
C VAL A 87 7.17 -6.55 1.00
N ARG A 88 7.15 -7.16 -0.17
CA ARG A 88 7.80 -6.68 -1.38
C ARG A 88 6.79 -6.64 -2.52
N GLN A 89 7.09 -5.88 -3.56
CA GLN A 89 6.27 -5.88 -4.77
C GLN A 89 6.28 -7.28 -5.42
N SER A 90 5.13 -7.69 -5.90
CA SER A 90 4.92 -8.94 -6.64
C SER A 90 4.07 -8.66 -7.87
N GLU A 91 4.27 -9.44 -8.92
CA GLU A 91 3.49 -9.37 -10.15
C GLU A 91 2.78 -10.69 -10.38
N ALA A 92 1.48 -10.63 -10.69
CA ALA A 92 0.69 -11.76 -11.14
C ALA A 92 0.79 -11.88 -12.66
N ASN A 93 0.62 -13.09 -13.20
CA ASN A 93 0.58 -13.31 -14.65
C ASN A 93 -0.60 -12.60 -15.33
N SER A 94 -1.67 -12.34 -14.59
CA SER A 94 -2.84 -11.57 -15.03
C SER A 94 -3.47 -10.89 -13.82
N ALA A 95 -4.13 -9.75 -14.06
CA ALA A 95 -4.89 -9.06 -13.00
C ALA A 95 -6.02 -9.97 -12.48
N PRO A 96 -6.15 -10.14 -11.16
CA PRO A 96 -7.20 -10.95 -10.58
C PRO A 96 -8.58 -10.31 -10.77
N ALA A 97 -9.60 -11.15 -10.84
CA ALA A 97 -10.99 -10.70 -10.98
C ALA A 97 -11.63 -10.22 -9.66
N LYS A 98 -10.93 -10.37 -8.53
CA LYS A 98 -11.36 -9.99 -7.18
C LYS A 98 -10.14 -9.68 -6.32
N ASN A 99 -10.34 -8.89 -5.26
CA ASN A 99 -9.32 -8.80 -4.23
C ASN A 99 -9.13 -10.17 -3.59
N GLU A 100 -7.90 -10.60 -3.43
CA GLU A 100 -7.60 -11.92 -2.87
C GLU A 100 -6.32 -11.96 -2.04
N LEU A 101 -6.35 -12.84 -1.04
CA LEU A 101 -5.18 -13.28 -0.30
C LEU A 101 -4.82 -14.68 -0.77
N ILE A 102 -3.53 -14.91 -0.99
CA ILE A 102 -3.00 -16.20 -1.37
C ILE A 102 -2.15 -16.73 -0.21
N PHE A 103 -2.44 -17.95 0.21
CA PHE A 103 -1.72 -18.64 1.27
C PHE A 103 -0.92 -19.81 0.69
N ASN A 104 0.33 -19.97 1.13
CA ASN A 104 1.07 -21.19 0.94
C ASN A 104 0.59 -22.21 1.97
N LYS A 105 0.21 -23.39 1.48
CA LYS A 105 -0.32 -24.49 2.31
C LYS A 105 0.64 -25.67 2.30
N TYR A 106 1.14 -26.02 3.47
CA TYR A 106 1.98 -27.18 3.73
C TYR A 106 1.26 -28.13 4.70
N GLY A 107 0.56 -29.13 4.17
CA GLY A 107 -0.33 -29.97 4.97
C GLY A 107 -1.48 -29.17 5.57
N ASN A 108 -1.55 -29.04 6.90
CA ASN A 108 -2.56 -28.26 7.63
C ASN A 108 -2.02 -26.88 8.09
N ARG A 109 -0.89 -26.45 7.59
CA ARG A 109 -0.24 -25.17 7.94
C ARG A 109 -0.38 -24.19 6.80
N TYR A 110 -0.92 -23.00 7.10
CA TYR A 110 -1.17 -21.93 6.13
C TYR A 110 -0.29 -20.72 6.46
N PHE A 111 0.33 -20.15 5.43
CA PHE A 111 1.18 -18.98 5.53
C PHE A 111 0.70 -17.94 4.53
N LEU A 112 0.37 -16.73 5.00
CA LEU A 112 0.04 -15.63 4.12
C LEU A 112 1.23 -15.32 3.22
N ALA A 113 1.03 -15.45 1.91
CA ALA A 113 2.10 -15.33 0.93
C ALA A 113 1.95 -14.10 0.05
N LYS A 114 0.74 -13.82 -0.48
CA LYS A 114 0.54 -12.71 -1.41
C LYS A 114 -0.82 -12.06 -1.22
N LEU A 115 -0.91 -10.79 -1.64
CA LEU A 115 -2.14 -10.01 -1.70
C LEU A 115 -2.21 -9.35 -3.07
N TYR A 116 -3.38 -9.45 -3.70
CA TYR A 116 -3.67 -8.76 -4.95
C TYR A 116 -5.01 -8.05 -4.87
N GLU A 117 -5.10 -6.90 -5.53
CA GLU A 117 -6.33 -6.15 -5.69
C GLU A 117 -6.97 -6.45 -7.05
N GLU A 118 -8.30 -6.42 -7.07
CA GLU A 118 -9.10 -6.58 -8.29
C GLU A 118 -8.62 -5.65 -9.40
N GLY A 119 -8.40 -6.20 -10.57
CA GLY A 119 -7.99 -5.45 -11.76
C GLY A 119 -6.51 -5.02 -11.77
N ASN A 120 -5.72 -5.34 -10.74
CA ASN A 120 -4.32 -4.96 -10.64
C ASN A 120 -3.40 -6.19 -10.63
N ALA A 121 -2.50 -6.30 -11.60
CA ALA A 121 -1.52 -7.39 -11.64
C ALA A 121 -0.37 -7.17 -10.64
N SER A 122 -0.11 -5.92 -10.25
CA SER A 122 0.86 -5.60 -9.20
C SER A 122 0.24 -5.82 -7.83
N GLY A 123 0.92 -6.54 -6.97
CA GLY A 123 0.48 -6.85 -5.61
C GLY A 123 1.63 -6.85 -4.62
N SER A 124 1.36 -7.39 -3.44
CA SER A 124 2.31 -7.51 -2.36
C SER A 124 2.62 -8.98 -2.08
N GLU A 125 3.90 -9.30 -1.88
CA GLU A 125 4.36 -10.61 -1.45
C GLU A 125 4.97 -10.51 -0.06
N VAL A 126 4.49 -11.36 0.84
CA VAL A 126 4.97 -11.42 2.23
C VAL A 126 6.34 -12.09 2.25
N THR A 127 7.28 -11.51 2.99
CA THR A 127 8.58 -12.12 3.17
C THR A 127 8.44 -13.40 4.00
N GLU A 128 8.89 -14.53 3.45
CA GLU A 128 8.83 -15.83 4.14
C GLU A 128 9.51 -15.76 5.51
N SER A 129 8.81 -16.26 6.53
CA SER A 129 9.33 -16.40 7.88
C SER A 129 10.40 -17.50 7.95
N ARG A 130 11.21 -17.49 9.01
CA ARG A 130 12.17 -18.59 9.26
C ARG A 130 11.46 -19.93 9.41
N TYR A 131 10.28 -19.92 10.00
CA TYR A 131 9.46 -21.12 10.20
C TYR A 131 8.95 -21.67 8.86
N GLU A 132 8.41 -20.81 8.01
CA GLU A 132 7.97 -21.20 6.67
C GLU A 132 9.13 -21.77 5.83
N LYS A 133 10.28 -21.09 5.83
CA LYS A 133 11.51 -21.56 5.15
C LYS A 133 11.99 -22.93 5.63
N ALA A 134 11.78 -23.27 6.90
CA ALA A 134 12.11 -24.61 7.41
C ALA A 134 11.15 -25.67 6.83
N ILE A 135 9.85 -25.36 6.79
CA ILE A 135 8.80 -26.26 6.29
C ILE A 135 8.85 -26.43 4.76
N SER A 136 9.15 -25.37 4.02
CA SER A 136 9.21 -25.40 2.56
C SER A 136 10.27 -26.36 2.02
N LYS A 137 11.26 -26.73 2.83
CA LYS A 137 12.25 -27.77 2.49
C LYS A 137 11.68 -29.19 2.53
N GLU A 138 10.56 -29.39 3.22
CA GLU A 138 9.90 -30.69 3.38
C GLU A 138 8.94 -31.01 2.24
N GLY A 139 8.56 -30.00 1.43
CA GLY A 139 7.65 -30.21 0.29
C GLY A 139 7.22 -28.93 -0.41
N VAL A 140 6.55 -29.10 -1.54
CA VAL A 140 5.99 -28.01 -2.34
C VAL A 140 4.67 -27.54 -1.73
N ALA A 141 4.48 -26.23 -1.59
CA ALA A 141 3.21 -25.67 -1.14
C ALA A 141 2.11 -25.85 -2.19
N ALA A 142 0.91 -26.19 -1.73
CA ALA A 142 -0.30 -25.88 -2.47
C ALA A 142 -0.67 -24.40 -2.20
N GLN A 143 -1.44 -23.78 -3.11
CA GLN A 143 -1.96 -22.44 -2.88
C GLN A 143 -3.43 -22.49 -2.49
N GLU A 144 -3.79 -21.71 -1.48
CA GLU A 144 -5.18 -21.48 -1.05
C GLU A 144 -5.52 -20.02 -1.28
N HIS A 145 -6.61 -19.75 -2.01
CA HIS A 145 -7.05 -18.41 -2.36
C HIS A 145 -8.26 -18.02 -1.51
N VAL A 146 -8.18 -16.90 -0.80
CA VAL A 146 -9.25 -16.37 0.04
C VAL A 146 -9.67 -15.00 -0.50
N PRO A 147 -10.94 -14.84 -0.93
CA PRO A 147 -11.43 -13.55 -1.43
C PRO A 147 -11.49 -12.53 -0.30
N ALA A 148 -11.16 -11.28 -0.64
CA ALA A 148 -11.23 -10.13 0.25
C ALA A 148 -12.14 -9.04 -0.32
N HIS A 149 -12.63 -8.15 0.53
CA HIS A 149 -13.47 -7.04 0.17
C HIS A 149 -12.81 -5.71 0.55
N ARG A 150 -12.93 -4.71 -0.33
CA ARG A 150 -12.44 -3.37 -0.02
C ARG A 150 -13.43 -2.68 0.92
N LYS A 151 -12.96 -2.17 2.03
CA LYS A 151 -13.73 -1.27 2.88
C LYS A 151 -13.46 0.17 2.46
N MET A 152 -14.43 0.78 1.77
CA MET A 152 -14.40 2.22 1.56
C MET A 152 -14.63 2.92 2.90
N GLN A 153 -13.68 3.75 3.35
CA GLN A 153 -13.97 4.68 4.43
C GLN A 153 -15.00 5.69 3.90
N GLN A 154 -16.22 5.62 4.42
CA GLN A 154 -17.17 6.71 4.23
C GLN A 154 -16.61 7.93 4.93
N GLY A 155 -16.16 8.91 4.15
CA GLY A 155 -15.76 10.20 4.66
C GLY A 155 -16.88 10.82 5.49
N LYS A 156 -16.55 11.26 6.68
CA LYS A 156 -17.45 11.99 7.61
C LYS A 156 -17.36 13.46 7.30
#